data_476a8d1b70c0807b13d3b3a4cecd4299
#
_entry.id   476a8d1b70c0807b13d3b3a4cecd4299
#
_cell.length_a   1.000
_cell.length_b   1.000
_cell.length_c   1.000
_cell.angle_alpha   90.00
_cell.angle_beta   90.00
_cell.angle_gamma   90.00
#
_symmetry.space_group_name_H-M   'P 1'
#
loop_
_entity.id
_entity.type
_entity.pdbx_description
1 polymer ?
#
loop_
_entity_poly.entity_id
_entity_poly.type
_entity_poly.pdbx_seq_one_letter_code
_entity_poly.pdbx_strand_id
1 'polypeptide(L)'
;ATLSAADAKRVAVNFDRDDNVADGLTHGLYLRLRDLLPDRELVSAGDVVGRVRGIKSPTEHERIARAAETTASLLDGLAAAWTPSMTEADAVEWLHERMREAGYGSAWSWDYCPTVHAGGDADLGHTLPGDRTVPPGELLHVDFGVVRDGYAADIQRLWVRGEVDSGLRAAFEDVRAAIDAGHAALGPGAVGHEVDAAARAEL
;
A
#
# COMPACT_ATOMS: atom_id res chain seq x y z
N ALA A 1 -30.97 4.97 17.83
CA ALA A 1 -30.62 4.54 19.19
C ALA A 1 -29.40 5.33 19.61
N THR A 2 -29.50 6.09 20.65
CA THR A 2 -28.42 6.96 21.10
C THR A 2 -27.63 6.27 22.20
N LEU A 3 -26.32 6.48 22.25
CA LEU A 3 -25.42 5.99 23.30
C LEU A 3 -25.90 6.37 24.71
N SER A 4 -26.69 7.44 24.85
CA SER A 4 -27.30 7.86 26.11
C SER A 4 -28.40 6.91 26.62
N ALA A 5 -28.96 6.06 25.76
CA ALA A 5 -29.96 5.06 26.15
C ALA A 5 -29.34 3.72 26.59
N ALA A 6 -28.06 3.51 26.35
CA ALA A 6 -27.32 2.32 26.79
C ALA A 6 -26.80 2.52 28.21
N ASP A 7 -26.95 1.53 29.08
CA ASP A 7 -26.45 1.55 30.47
C ASP A 7 -24.92 1.27 30.56
N ALA A 8 -24.19 1.41 29.45
CA ALA A 8 -22.77 1.19 29.40
C ALA A 8 -21.99 2.36 30.02
N LYS A 9 -21.18 2.09 31.03
CA LYS A 9 -20.33 3.09 31.69
C LYS A 9 -19.05 3.38 30.91
N ARG A 10 -18.59 2.45 30.07
CA ARG A 10 -17.39 2.56 29.21
C ARG A 10 -17.79 2.57 27.74
N VAL A 11 -17.23 3.47 26.97
CA VAL A 11 -17.45 3.61 25.53
C VAL A 11 -16.11 3.53 24.81
N ALA A 12 -15.93 2.50 24.02
CA ALA A 12 -14.74 2.36 23.19
C ALA A 12 -14.85 3.27 21.96
N VAL A 13 -13.83 4.06 21.71
CA VAL A 13 -13.75 5.00 20.60
C VAL A 13 -12.41 4.86 19.89
N ASN A 14 -12.39 5.29 18.63
CA ASN A 14 -11.25 5.11 17.72
C ASN A 14 -10.12 6.11 18.06
N PHE A 15 -9.52 5.99 19.23
CA PHE A 15 -8.20 6.53 19.52
C PHE A 15 -7.30 5.43 20.08
N ASP A 16 -6.02 5.51 19.78
CA ASP A 16 -5.00 4.66 20.37
C ASP A 16 -3.69 5.41 20.51
N ARG A 17 -2.89 5.09 21.55
CA ARG A 17 -1.61 5.75 21.77
C ARG A 17 -0.46 5.10 21.01
N ASP A 18 -0.60 3.82 20.73
CA ASP A 18 0.46 2.95 20.27
C ASP A 18 0.16 2.34 18.88
N ASP A 19 -1.12 2.40 18.44
CA ASP A 19 -1.57 1.94 17.12
C ASP A 19 -2.25 3.06 16.32
N ASN A 20 -1.51 3.68 15.41
CA ASN A 20 -1.99 4.74 14.53
C ASN A 20 -3.07 4.29 13.55
N VAL A 21 -3.19 3.00 13.26
CA VAL A 21 -4.25 2.45 12.42
C VAL A 21 -5.60 2.45 13.15
N ALA A 22 -5.56 2.33 14.48
CA ALA A 22 -6.74 2.42 15.34
C ALA A 22 -7.03 3.86 15.79
N ASP A 23 -6.13 4.82 15.54
CA ASP A 23 -6.23 6.23 15.95
C ASP A 23 -6.83 7.10 14.83
N GLY A 24 -8.15 7.08 14.70
CA GLY A 24 -8.90 7.87 13.71
C GLY A 24 -9.71 9.04 14.30
N LEU A 25 -9.70 9.22 15.63
CA LEU A 25 -10.47 10.26 16.31
C LEU A 25 -9.58 11.49 16.57
N THR A 26 -9.87 12.61 15.91
CA THR A 26 -9.13 13.83 16.17
C THR A 26 -9.29 14.31 17.61
N HIS A 27 -8.28 15.00 18.15
CA HIS A 27 -8.33 15.51 19.52
C HIS A 27 -9.54 16.39 19.81
N GLY A 28 -9.92 17.26 18.87
CA GLY A 28 -11.13 18.11 19.00
C GLY A 28 -12.43 17.30 19.08
N LEU A 29 -12.55 16.22 18.30
CA LEU A 29 -13.70 15.33 18.38
C LEU A 29 -13.71 14.53 19.68
N TYR A 30 -12.55 14.12 20.18
CA TYR A 30 -12.42 13.45 21.48
C TYR A 30 -12.91 14.36 22.62
N LEU A 31 -12.48 15.63 22.65
CA LEU A 31 -12.95 16.60 23.66
C LEU A 31 -14.46 16.79 23.59
N ARG A 32 -15.00 16.93 22.38
CA ARG A 32 -16.44 17.09 22.17
C ARG A 32 -17.24 15.86 22.62
N LEU A 33 -16.75 14.65 22.36
CA LEU A 33 -17.37 13.41 22.86
C LEU A 33 -17.36 13.35 24.38
N ARG A 34 -16.26 13.74 25.02
CA ARG A 34 -16.16 13.79 26.46
C ARG A 34 -17.16 14.77 27.09
N ASP A 35 -17.38 15.93 26.46
CA ASP A 35 -18.37 16.92 26.92
C ASP A 35 -19.82 16.38 26.74
N LEU A 36 -20.08 15.62 25.69
CA LEU A 36 -21.40 15.03 25.43
C LEU A 36 -21.70 13.81 26.29
N LEU A 37 -20.66 13.15 26.82
CA LEU A 37 -20.73 11.93 27.60
C LEU A 37 -19.97 12.06 28.92
N PRO A 38 -20.33 13.06 29.78
CA PRO A 38 -19.56 13.41 30.98
C PRO A 38 -19.48 12.27 32.02
N ASP A 39 -20.50 11.41 32.06
CA ASP A 39 -20.60 10.29 33.00
C ASP A 39 -20.07 8.97 32.42
N ARG A 40 -19.42 9.02 31.25
CA ARG A 40 -18.87 7.84 30.57
C ARG A 40 -17.35 7.88 30.51
N GLU A 41 -16.74 6.75 30.71
CA GLU A 41 -15.32 6.56 30.46
C GLU A 41 -15.09 6.29 28.97
N LEU A 42 -14.32 7.13 28.29
CA LEU A 42 -13.88 6.87 26.91
C LEU A 42 -12.62 6.02 26.95
N VAL A 43 -12.61 4.88 26.29
CA VAL A 43 -11.48 3.94 26.24
C VAL A 43 -11.08 3.68 24.79
N SER A 44 -9.85 3.25 24.55
CA SER A 44 -9.40 2.85 23.22
C SER A 44 -10.23 1.69 22.67
N ALA A 45 -10.58 1.76 21.37
CA ALA A 45 -11.15 0.67 20.60
C ALA A 45 -10.08 -0.13 19.84
N GLY A 46 -8.78 0.11 20.07
CA GLY A 46 -7.66 -0.47 19.32
C GLY A 46 -7.76 -1.98 19.15
N ASP A 47 -7.96 -2.72 20.23
CA ASP A 47 -8.09 -4.18 20.17
C ASP A 47 -9.26 -4.65 19.28
N VAL A 48 -10.38 -3.93 19.30
CA VAL A 48 -11.57 -4.27 18.48
C VAL A 48 -11.29 -3.94 17.01
N VAL A 49 -10.78 -2.74 16.76
CA VAL A 49 -10.43 -2.27 15.40
C VAL A 49 -9.35 -3.17 14.80
N GLY A 50 -8.29 -3.45 15.54
CA GLY A 50 -7.19 -4.31 15.13
C GLY A 50 -7.66 -5.72 14.76
N ARG A 51 -8.54 -6.34 15.56
CA ARG A 51 -9.11 -7.65 15.25
C ARG A 51 -9.98 -7.65 14.02
N VAL A 52 -10.88 -6.67 13.89
CA VAL A 52 -11.81 -6.59 12.74
C VAL A 52 -11.05 -6.34 11.44
N ARG A 53 -10.01 -5.51 11.46
CA ARG A 53 -9.23 -5.17 10.27
C ARG A 53 -8.07 -6.14 10.01
N GLY A 54 -7.45 -6.66 11.06
CA GLY A 54 -6.26 -7.52 10.99
C GLY A 54 -6.57 -8.94 10.52
N ILE A 55 -7.67 -9.53 11.01
CA ILE A 55 -8.08 -10.91 10.68
C ILE A 55 -9.08 -10.86 9.52
N LYS A 56 -8.63 -11.25 8.33
CA LYS A 56 -9.46 -11.24 7.12
C LYS A 56 -10.29 -12.52 7.03
N SER A 57 -11.53 -12.39 6.62
CA SER A 57 -12.40 -13.51 6.27
C SER A 57 -11.97 -14.17 4.95
N PRO A 58 -12.40 -15.40 4.63
CA PRO A 58 -12.14 -16.02 3.33
C PRO A 58 -12.55 -15.17 2.14
N THR A 59 -13.69 -14.49 2.21
CA THR A 59 -14.14 -13.58 1.14
C THR A 59 -13.23 -12.38 0.96
N GLU A 60 -12.66 -11.85 2.05
CA GLU A 60 -11.69 -10.76 1.98
C GLU A 60 -10.38 -11.24 1.36
N HIS A 61 -9.89 -12.43 1.70
CA HIS A 61 -8.75 -13.05 1.05
C HIS A 61 -8.93 -13.17 -0.47
N GLU A 62 -10.10 -13.66 -0.92
CA GLU A 62 -10.42 -13.77 -2.35
C GLU A 62 -10.44 -12.39 -3.04
N ARG A 63 -10.98 -11.37 -2.40
CA ARG A 63 -11.01 -10.00 -2.95
C ARG A 63 -9.63 -9.39 -3.05
N ILE A 64 -8.80 -9.55 -2.02
CA ILE A 64 -7.40 -9.10 -2.02
C ILE A 64 -6.62 -9.80 -3.13
N ALA A 65 -6.76 -11.13 -3.26
CA ALA A 65 -6.11 -11.89 -4.32
C ALA A 65 -6.51 -11.38 -5.72
N ARG A 66 -7.82 -11.16 -5.97
CA ARG A 66 -8.29 -10.59 -7.25
C ARG A 66 -7.75 -9.18 -7.51
N ALA A 67 -7.64 -8.34 -6.49
CA ALA A 67 -7.04 -7.01 -6.66
C ALA A 67 -5.55 -7.12 -7.01
N ALA A 68 -4.82 -8.01 -6.33
CA ALA A 68 -3.40 -8.26 -6.60
C ALA A 68 -3.17 -8.84 -8.02
N GLU A 69 -3.94 -9.84 -8.42
CA GLU A 69 -3.88 -10.43 -9.78
C GLU A 69 -4.19 -9.38 -10.86
N THR A 70 -5.19 -8.53 -10.63
CA THR A 70 -5.54 -7.45 -11.56
C THR A 70 -4.41 -6.45 -11.68
N THR A 71 -3.83 -6.01 -10.55
CA THR A 71 -2.70 -5.08 -10.52
C THR A 71 -1.49 -5.67 -11.25
N ALA A 72 -1.13 -6.92 -10.97
CA ALA A 72 -0.02 -7.60 -11.64
C ALA A 72 -0.26 -7.70 -13.16
N SER A 73 -1.47 -8.09 -13.59
CA SER A 73 -1.83 -8.19 -15.01
C SER A 73 -1.73 -6.85 -15.75
N LEU A 74 -2.12 -5.75 -15.12
CA LEU A 74 -1.98 -4.41 -15.69
C LEU A 74 -0.51 -3.99 -15.80
N LEU A 75 0.32 -4.31 -14.82
CA LEU A 75 1.77 -4.08 -14.87
C LEU A 75 2.44 -4.89 -15.96
N ASP A 76 2.09 -6.17 -16.12
CA ASP A 76 2.57 -7.02 -17.22
C ASP A 76 2.12 -6.47 -18.59
N GLY A 77 0.89 -5.96 -18.67
CA GLY A 77 0.37 -5.30 -19.86
C GLY A 77 1.13 -4.01 -20.20
N LEU A 78 1.47 -3.18 -19.20
CA LEU A 78 2.30 -2.00 -19.39
C LEU A 78 3.69 -2.38 -19.91
N ALA A 79 4.32 -3.38 -19.29
CA ALA A 79 5.63 -3.87 -19.73
C ALA A 79 5.61 -4.35 -21.20
N ALA A 80 4.56 -5.04 -21.60
CA ALA A 80 4.40 -5.49 -22.99
C ALA A 80 4.12 -4.36 -24.00
N ALA A 81 3.44 -3.29 -23.55
CA ALA A 81 3.12 -2.12 -24.37
C ALA A 81 4.25 -1.07 -24.37
N TRP A 82 5.24 -1.21 -23.49
CA TRP A 82 6.29 -0.23 -23.31
C TRP A 82 7.11 0.02 -24.58
N THR A 83 7.32 1.29 -24.92
CA THR A 83 8.22 1.70 -26.00
C THR A 83 9.31 2.63 -25.48
N PRO A 84 10.47 2.71 -26.15
CA PRO A 84 11.55 3.61 -25.72
C PRO A 84 11.19 5.09 -25.67
N SER A 85 10.11 5.51 -26.33
CA SER A 85 9.62 6.89 -26.35
C SER A 85 8.55 7.17 -25.31
N MET A 86 8.03 6.16 -24.63
CA MET A 86 7.07 6.37 -23.54
C MET A 86 7.71 7.12 -22.40
N THR A 87 7.01 8.16 -21.96
CA THR A 87 7.35 8.96 -20.78
C THR A 87 6.71 8.37 -19.51
N GLU A 88 7.09 8.89 -18.35
CA GLU A 88 6.42 8.58 -17.07
C GLU A 88 4.92 8.90 -17.16
N ALA A 89 4.58 10.08 -17.73
CA ALA A 89 3.18 10.49 -17.92
C ALA A 89 2.41 9.57 -18.86
N ASP A 90 3.03 9.08 -19.95
CA ASP A 90 2.40 8.13 -20.86
C ASP A 90 2.11 6.79 -20.16
N ALA A 91 3.02 6.32 -19.29
CA ALA A 91 2.81 5.11 -18.51
C ALA A 91 1.64 5.24 -17.52
N VAL A 92 1.54 6.38 -16.83
CA VAL A 92 0.42 6.70 -15.95
C VAL A 92 -0.90 6.70 -16.72
N GLU A 93 -0.97 7.42 -17.85
CA GLU A 93 -2.21 7.49 -18.62
C GLU A 93 -2.60 6.12 -19.19
N TRP A 94 -1.62 5.32 -19.65
CA TRP A 94 -1.87 3.94 -20.13
C TRP A 94 -2.54 3.08 -19.05
N LEU A 95 -2.11 3.16 -17.78
CA LEU A 95 -2.72 2.43 -16.67
C LEU A 95 -4.08 3.02 -16.30
N HIS A 96 -4.19 4.33 -16.23
CA HIS A 96 -5.44 5.02 -15.88
C HIS A 96 -6.57 4.74 -16.88
N GLU A 97 -6.28 4.73 -18.19
CA GLU A 97 -7.27 4.39 -19.21
C GLU A 97 -7.88 3.02 -18.95
N ARG A 98 -7.03 2.00 -18.72
CA ARG A 98 -7.48 0.62 -18.48
C ARG A 98 -8.23 0.45 -17.17
N MET A 99 -7.82 1.18 -16.14
CA MET A 99 -8.57 1.21 -14.89
C MET A 99 -9.97 1.80 -15.08
N ARG A 100 -10.07 2.93 -15.79
CA ARG A 100 -11.37 3.59 -16.08
C ARG A 100 -12.26 2.70 -16.94
N GLU A 101 -11.73 2.09 -18.01
CA GLU A 101 -12.46 1.17 -18.89
C GLU A 101 -13.01 -0.05 -18.14
N ALA A 102 -12.24 -0.58 -17.19
CA ALA A 102 -12.64 -1.74 -16.39
C ALA A 102 -13.46 -1.37 -15.14
N GLY A 103 -13.62 -0.08 -14.82
CA GLY A 103 -14.32 0.40 -13.63
C GLY A 103 -13.57 0.15 -12.32
N TYR A 104 -12.24 0.06 -12.36
CA TYR A 104 -11.42 -0.10 -11.15
C TYR A 104 -11.14 1.25 -10.49
N GLY A 105 -11.05 1.24 -9.15
CA GLY A 105 -10.59 2.38 -8.37
C GLY A 105 -9.07 2.40 -8.23
N SER A 106 -8.53 3.55 -7.87
CA SER A 106 -7.11 3.72 -7.51
C SER A 106 -6.88 3.35 -6.04
N ALA A 107 -5.80 2.65 -5.72
CA ALA A 107 -5.48 2.21 -4.36
C ALA A 107 -5.15 3.37 -3.42
N TRP A 108 -4.64 4.48 -3.97
CA TRP A 108 -4.49 5.78 -3.29
C TRP A 108 -4.91 6.91 -4.22
N SER A 109 -4.49 8.14 -3.96
CA SER A 109 -4.88 9.29 -4.80
C SER A 109 -4.50 9.08 -6.26
N TRP A 110 -5.42 9.35 -7.18
CA TRP A 110 -5.20 9.25 -8.63
C TRP A 110 -4.01 10.06 -9.14
N ASP A 111 -3.67 11.15 -8.47
CA ASP A 111 -2.52 12.00 -8.85
C ASP A 111 -1.17 11.31 -8.57
N TYR A 112 -1.14 10.33 -7.66
CA TYR A 112 0.06 9.63 -7.20
C TYR A 112 0.02 8.11 -7.41
N CYS A 113 -1.06 7.57 -7.98
CA CYS A 113 -1.19 6.15 -8.31
C CYS A 113 -1.49 5.97 -9.80
N PRO A 114 -0.55 5.42 -10.55
CA PRO A 114 0.76 4.91 -10.16
C PRO A 114 1.78 6.01 -9.85
N THR A 115 2.78 5.68 -9.02
CA THR A 115 4.04 6.41 -9.00
C THR A 115 4.95 5.79 -10.06
N VAL A 116 5.51 6.60 -10.95
CA VAL A 116 6.37 6.14 -12.06
C VAL A 116 7.65 6.95 -12.06
N HIS A 117 8.79 6.27 -12.06
CA HIS A 117 10.10 6.89 -12.11
C HIS A 117 10.96 6.27 -13.22
N ALA A 118 11.47 7.10 -14.10
CA ALA A 118 12.34 6.72 -15.23
C ALA A 118 13.80 7.16 -14.98
N GLY A 119 14.72 6.19 -14.91
CA GLY A 119 16.13 6.40 -14.69
C GLY A 119 16.56 6.38 -13.22
N GLY A 120 17.88 6.14 -13.01
CA GLY A 120 18.46 5.99 -11.66
C GLY A 120 18.58 7.30 -10.87
N ASP A 121 18.53 8.45 -11.54
CA ASP A 121 18.59 9.79 -10.93
C ASP A 121 17.20 10.31 -10.51
N ALA A 122 16.16 9.51 -10.64
CA ALA A 122 14.85 9.92 -10.21
C ALA A 122 14.80 10.03 -8.68
N ASP A 123 14.26 11.13 -8.15
CA ASP A 123 13.94 11.25 -6.74
C ASP A 123 12.88 10.18 -6.40
N LEU A 124 13.32 9.12 -5.72
CA LEU A 124 12.42 8.07 -5.26
C LEU A 124 11.52 8.64 -4.16
N GLY A 125 10.28 8.91 -4.49
CA GLY A 125 9.32 9.49 -3.56
C GLY A 125 7.98 9.76 -4.23
N HIS A 126 7.15 10.58 -3.61
CA HIS A 126 5.83 10.96 -4.13
C HIS A 126 5.97 12.14 -5.12
N THR A 127 6.75 11.95 -6.19
CA THR A 127 6.86 12.91 -7.28
C THR A 127 5.81 12.65 -8.34
N LEU A 128 5.30 13.72 -8.94
CA LEU A 128 4.36 13.60 -10.06
C LEU A 128 5.11 13.12 -11.31
N PRO A 129 4.47 12.30 -12.17
CA PRO A 129 5.05 11.82 -13.40
C PRO A 129 5.33 12.98 -14.37
N GLY A 130 6.46 12.92 -15.08
CA GLY A 130 6.89 13.92 -16.02
C GLY A 130 7.13 13.38 -17.44
N ASP A 131 7.86 14.18 -18.22
CA ASP A 131 8.20 13.86 -19.62
C ASP A 131 9.49 13.04 -19.73
N ARG A 132 9.98 12.44 -18.63
CA ARG A 132 11.20 11.62 -18.64
C ARG A 132 10.91 10.28 -19.31
N THR A 133 11.85 9.85 -20.16
CA THR A 133 11.87 8.50 -20.74
C THR A 133 12.98 7.69 -20.09
N VAL A 134 12.89 6.37 -20.14
CA VAL A 134 13.93 5.48 -19.58
C VAL A 134 15.14 5.44 -20.50
N PRO A 135 16.34 5.90 -20.08
CA PRO A 135 17.56 5.76 -20.87
C PRO A 135 17.98 4.28 -21.03
N PRO A 136 18.76 3.93 -22.07
CA PRO A 136 19.34 2.58 -22.17
C PRO A 136 20.20 2.23 -20.96
N GLY A 137 20.03 1.05 -20.40
CA GLY A 137 20.74 0.58 -19.20
C GLY A 137 20.10 1.02 -17.88
N GLU A 138 19.15 1.96 -17.93
CA GLU A 138 18.47 2.49 -16.76
C GLU A 138 17.17 1.74 -16.45
N LEU A 139 16.67 1.94 -15.23
CA LEU A 139 15.46 1.29 -14.74
C LEU A 139 14.20 2.15 -14.90
N LEU A 140 13.09 1.47 -15.03
CA LEU A 140 11.75 1.99 -14.79
C LEU A 140 11.24 1.39 -13.48
N HIS A 141 10.87 2.24 -12.56
CA HIS A 141 10.17 1.86 -11.32
C HIS A 141 8.69 2.25 -11.43
N VAL A 142 7.80 1.34 -11.11
CA VAL A 142 6.36 1.60 -11.05
C VAL A 142 5.82 1.05 -9.74
N ASP A 143 5.18 1.92 -8.96
CA ASP A 143 4.45 1.60 -7.75
C ASP A 143 2.97 1.83 -8.02
N PHE A 144 2.19 0.75 -7.99
CA PHE A 144 0.84 0.73 -8.55
C PHE A 144 -0.10 -0.20 -7.79
N GLY A 145 -1.37 0.23 -7.67
CA GLY A 145 -2.41 -0.61 -7.13
C GLY A 145 -3.81 -0.23 -7.59
N VAL A 146 -4.65 -1.22 -7.77
CA VAL A 146 -6.08 -1.02 -8.06
C VAL A 146 -6.94 -1.36 -6.86
N VAL A 147 -8.09 -0.68 -6.76
CA VAL A 147 -9.20 -1.11 -5.92
C VAL A 147 -10.17 -1.92 -6.76
N ARG A 148 -10.37 -3.17 -6.38
CA ARG A 148 -11.34 -4.07 -6.98
C ARG A 148 -12.20 -4.73 -5.89
N ASP A 149 -13.52 -4.73 -6.07
CA ASP A 149 -14.47 -5.29 -5.09
C ASP A 149 -14.31 -4.71 -3.66
N GLY A 150 -13.86 -3.44 -3.55
CA GLY A 150 -13.64 -2.72 -2.30
C GLY A 150 -12.33 -3.03 -1.59
N TYR A 151 -11.42 -3.79 -2.21
CA TYR A 151 -10.08 -4.12 -1.68
C TYR A 151 -8.98 -3.61 -2.61
N ALA A 152 -7.94 -3.06 -2.01
CA ALA A 152 -6.77 -2.54 -2.72
C ALA A 152 -5.67 -3.60 -2.81
N ALA A 153 -4.88 -3.50 -3.88
CA ALA A 153 -3.54 -4.07 -3.96
C ALA A 153 -2.51 -2.95 -4.02
N ASP A 154 -1.26 -3.28 -3.75
CA ASP A 154 -0.12 -2.37 -3.76
C ASP A 154 1.11 -3.18 -4.17
N ILE A 155 1.62 -2.93 -5.38
CA ILE A 155 2.68 -3.75 -6.00
C ILE A 155 3.68 -2.84 -6.69
N GLN A 156 4.95 -3.00 -6.36
CA GLN A 156 6.06 -2.37 -7.07
C GLN A 156 6.70 -3.31 -8.08
N ARG A 157 7.13 -2.76 -9.21
CA ARG A 157 7.89 -3.47 -10.25
C ARG A 157 9.02 -2.61 -10.77
N LEU A 158 10.09 -3.31 -11.14
CA LEU A 158 11.27 -2.74 -11.77
C LEU A 158 11.51 -3.41 -13.12
N TRP A 159 11.79 -2.62 -14.12
CA TRP A 159 12.25 -3.09 -15.43
C TRP A 159 13.50 -2.31 -15.83
N VAL A 160 14.39 -2.94 -16.56
CA VAL A 160 15.59 -2.28 -17.12
C VAL A 160 15.48 -2.25 -18.64
N ARG A 161 15.79 -1.11 -19.23
CA ARG A 161 15.84 -0.96 -20.67
C ARG A 161 17.16 -1.47 -21.23
N GLY A 162 17.18 -2.71 -21.73
CA GLY A 162 18.37 -3.33 -22.32
C GLY A 162 19.16 -4.18 -21.33
N GLU A 163 20.47 -4.08 -21.36
CA GLU A 163 21.34 -4.87 -20.48
C GLU A 163 21.36 -4.30 -19.05
N VAL A 164 21.31 -5.21 -18.08
CA VAL A 164 21.35 -4.87 -16.65
C VAL A 164 22.79 -4.79 -16.19
N ASP A 165 23.19 -3.67 -15.58
CA ASP A 165 24.47 -3.55 -14.89
C ASP A 165 24.58 -4.60 -13.76
N SER A 166 25.78 -5.16 -13.57
CA SER A 166 26.01 -6.22 -12.59
C SER A 166 25.82 -5.77 -11.14
N GLY A 167 26.12 -4.52 -10.83
CA GLY A 167 25.92 -3.94 -9.50
C GLY A 167 24.42 -3.76 -9.20
N LEU A 168 23.65 -3.27 -10.19
CA LEU A 168 22.20 -3.14 -10.08
C LEU A 168 21.53 -4.51 -9.90
N ARG A 169 21.99 -5.54 -10.64
CA ARG A 169 21.50 -6.91 -10.47
C ARG A 169 21.78 -7.45 -9.08
N ALA A 170 23.01 -7.28 -8.58
CA ALA A 170 23.38 -7.75 -7.25
C ALA A 170 22.52 -7.07 -6.17
N ALA A 171 22.36 -5.74 -6.22
CA ALA A 171 21.51 -5.01 -5.30
C ALA A 171 20.04 -5.47 -5.33
N PHE A 172 19.51 -5.79 -6.52
CA PHE A 172 18.16 -6.35 -6.65
C PHE A 172 18.05 -7.74 -6.00
N GLU A 173 19.07 -8.60 -6.18
CA GLU A 173 19.12 -9.94 -5.59
C GLU A 173 19.20 -9.89 -4.06
N ASP A 174 19.98 -8.95 -3.50
CA ASP A 174 20.08 -8.72 -2.05
C ASP A 174 18.72 -8.28 -1.47
N VAL A 175 18.05 -7.32 -2.10
CA VAL A 175 16.71 -6.88 -1.68
C VAL A 175 15.68 -8.02 -1.81
N ARG A 176 15.78 -8.83 -2.86
CA ARG A 176 14.92 -10.02 -3.01
C ARG A 176 15.13 -11.02 -1.89
N ALA A 177 16.39 -11.31 -1.52
CA ALA A 177 16.71 -12.18 -0.39
C ALA A 177 16.12 -11.65 0.92
N ALA A 178 16.22 -10.34 1.17
CA ALA A 178 15.62 -9.69 2.33
C ALA A 178 14.09 -9.83 2.37
N ILE A 179 13.41 -9.63 1.22
CA ILE A 179 11.96 -9.82 1.11
C ILE A 179 11.59 -11.28 1.39
N ASP A 180 12.32 -12.24 0.80
CA ASP A 180 12.06 -13.66 0.97
C ASP A 180 12.28 -14.12 2.43
N ALA A 181 13.30 -13.59 3.13
CA ALA A 181 13.54 -13.82 4.54
C ALA A 181 12.43 -13.26 5.44
N GLY A 182 12.01 -12.02 5.19
CA GLY A 182 10.87 -11.40 5.89
C GLY A 182 9.58 -12.19 5.67
N HIS A 183 9.31 -12.60 4.43
CA HIS A 183 8.14 -13.42 4.11
C HIS A 183 8.19 -14.80 4.80
N ALA A 184 9.36 -15.44 4.87
CA ALA A 184 9.53 -16.72 5.56
C ALA A 184 9.32 -16.61 7.08
N ALA A 185 9.66 -15.46 7.67
CA ALA A 185 9.43 -15.16 9.09
C ALA A 185 7.97 -14.80 9.41
N LEU A 186 7.16 -14.45 8.39
CA LEU A 186 5.77 -14.05 8.56
C LEU A 186 4.88 -15.27 8.75
N GLY A 187 4.17 -15.32 9.90
CA GLY A 187 3.25 -16.42 10.21
C GLY A 187 2.31 -16.08 11.37
N PRO A 188 1.35 -16.95 11.68
CA PRO A 188 0.47 -16.75 12.82
C PRO A 188 1.26 -16.61 14.12
N GLY A 189 1.08 -15.46 14.80
CA GLY A 189 1.79 -15.10 16.02
C GLY A 189 3.15 -14.43 15.82
N ALA A 190 3.59 -14.22 14.58
CA ALA A 190 4.80 -13.45 14.30
C ALA A 190 4.66 -12.00 14.78
N VAL A 191 5.73 -11.46 15.33
CA VAL A 191 5.79 -10.07 15.80
C VAL A 191 6.49 -9.23 14.74
N GLY A 192 5.91 -8.06 14.39
CA GLY A 192 6.38 -7.26 13.25
C GLY A 192 7.88 -6.92 13.29
N HIS A 193 8.44 -6.60 14.46
CA HIS A 193 9.86 -6.28 14.57
C HIS A 193 10.79 -7.50 14.36
N GLU A 194 10.31 -8.72 14.59
CA GLU A 194 11.07 -9.95 14.31
C GLU A 194 11.10 -10.24 12.80
N VAL A 195 10.00 -9.96 12.11
CA VAL A 195 9.92 -10.04 10.64
C VAL A 195 10.85 -9.00 10.00
N ASP A 196 10.84 -7.74 10.49
CA ASP A 196 11.76 -6.69 10.04
C ASP A 196 13.23 -7.07 10.29
N ALA A 197 13.53 -7.61 11.47
CA ALA A 197 14.89 -8.06 11.81
C ALA A 197 15.37 -9.20 10.90
N ALA A 198 14.50 -10.15 10.52
CA ALA A 198 14.84 -11.20 9.58
C ALA A 198 15.19 -10.65 8.19
N ALA A 199 14.40 -9.69 7.69
CA ALA A 199 14.69 -9.05 6.42
C ALA A 199 16.00 -8.23 6.45
N ARG A 200 16.25 -7.47 7.51
CA ARG A 200 17.48 -6.67 7.66
C ARG A 200 18.75 -7.50 7.82
N ALA A 201 18.65 -8.73 8.26
CA ALA A 201 19.80 -9.61 8.42
C ALA A 201 20.40 -10.07 7.08
N GLU A 202 19.67 -9.93 5.97
CA GLU A 202 20.12 -10.26 4.62
C GLU A 202 20.81 -9.08 3.90
N LEU A 203 20.68 -7.85 4.43
CA LEU A 203 21.29 -6.63 3.90
C LEU A 203 22.55 -6.22 4.66
#